data_9985768939eb3f3df30f860c151a109b
#
_entry.id   9985768939eb3f3df30f860c151a109b
#
_cell.length_a   1.000
_cell.length_b   1.000
_cell.length_c   1.000
_cell.angle_alpha   90.00
_cell.angle_beta   90.00
_cell.angle_gamma   90.00
#
_symmetry.space_group_name_H-M   'P 1'
#
loop_
_entity.id
_entity.type
_entity.pdbx_description
1 polymer ?
#
loop_
_entity_poly.entity_id
_entity_poly.type
_entity_poly.pdbx_seq_one_letter_code
_entity_poly.pdbx_strand_id
1 'polypeptide(L)'
;MADFPLFLALTAAMGLSIFLSLPIVYSRRAQGRWAVGLNAGAIGILVFLLADIFSDIAPILYPSGYVADPGDSITFGVAFLGAFLALFAVDQLPRRGGVSVPGAPRRTALIIALGIGLQNLTEGLVFGVNWVEGTVGILAVVFVGFFLQNVTEGFPIAAPFLGTDERRGIPTMVSLFLVGGLPTIVGGALGYFWHSVQFELIFDSLAIGAIAYVILPMLRTAFRPLETRELSLRRDRIVYFGVLVGFLVGFAANAI
;
A
#
# COMPACT_ATOMS: atom_id res chain seq x y z
N MET A 1 15.84 7.43 28.60
CA MET A 1 15.08 6.56 27.68
C MET A 1 13.91 7.36 27.20
N ALA A 2 13.80 7.55 25.88
CA ALA A 2 12.62 8.17 25.30
C ALA A 2 11.38 7.37 25.75
N ASP A 3 10.27 8.07 25.96
CA ASP A 3 9.03 7.51 26.52
C ASP A 3 8.48 6.40 25.63
N PHE A 4 8.85 5.14 25.88
CA PHE A 4 8.45 3.98 25.07
C PHE A 4 6.93 3.80 24.99
N PRO A 5 6.13 4.03 26.06
CA PRO A 5 4.68 4.02 25.96
C PRO A 5 4.12 5.05 24.97
N LEU A 6 4.65 6.27 24.95
CA LEU A 6 4.24 7.30 24.00
C LEU A 6 4.62 6.91 22.56
N PHE A 7 5.85 6.42 22.36
CA PHE A 7 6.29 5.88 21.08
C PHE A 7 5.33 4.81 20.55
N LEU A 8 5.01 3.82 21.37
CA LEU A 8 4.12 2.73 21.00
C LEU A 8 2.71 3.23 20.67
N ALA A 9 2.20 4.21 21.45
CA ALA A 9 0.89 4.81 21.20
C ALA A 9 0.85 5.56 19.86
N LEU A 10 1.90 6.32 19.52
CA LEU A 10 1.99 7.03 18.25
C LEU A 10 2.13 6.07 17.05
N THR A 11 3.00 5.06 17.17
CA THR A 11 3.16 4.02 16.13
C THR A 11 1.85 3.26 15.89
N ALA A 12 1.12 2.94 16.97
CA ALA A 12 -0.20 2.33 16.86
C ALA A 12 -1.22 3.27 16.21
N ALA A 13 -1.20 4.57 16.53
CA ALA A 13 -2.06 5.57 15.91
C ALA A 13 -1.78 5.69 14.40
N MET A 14 -0.50 5.67 13.97
CA MET A 14 -0.12 5.64 12.56
C MET A 14 -0.72 4.43 11.86
N GLY A 15 -0.39 3.21 12.28
CA GLY A 15 -0.84 2.00 11.62
C GLY A 15 -2.37 1.80 11.66
N LEU A 16 -3.03 2.21 12.75
CA LEU A 16 -4.49 2.09 12.87
C LEU A 16 -5.25 3.24 12.18
N SER A 17 -4.59 4.30 11.72
CA SER A 17 -5.23 5.38 10.96
C SER A 17 -5.87 4.89 9.66
N ILE A 18 -5.40 3.77 9.11
CA ILE A 18 -5.99 3.09 7.94
C ILE A 18 -7.51 2.85 8.11
N PHE A 19 -7.97 2.64 9.36
CA PHE A 19 -9.38 2.44 9.69
C PHE A 19 -10.26 3.68 9.47
N LEU A 20 -9.68 4.87 9.40
CA LEU A 20 -10.42 6.10 9.12
C LEU A 20 -11.02 6.14 7.71
N SER A 21 -10.54 5.29 6.80
CA SER A 21 -11.14 5.12 5.47
C SER A 21 -12.42 4.25 5.46
N LEU A 22 -12.68 3.43 6.52
CA LEU A 22 -13.84 2.53 6.58
C LEU A 22 -15.20 3.20 6.32
N PRO A 23 -15.53 4.36 6.87
CA PRO A 23 -16.83 5.01 6.63
C PRO A 23 -17.10 5.27 5.15
N ILE A 24 -16.05 5.61 4.39
CA ILE A 24 -16.18 5.86 2.95
C ILE A 24 -16.44 4.55 2.21
N VAL A 25 -15.75 3.46 2.58
CA VAL A 25 -15.92 2.13 2.00
C VAL A 25 -17.35 1.61 2.17
N TYR A 26 -17.98 1.86 3.33
CA TYR A 26 -19.35 1.45 3.62
C TYR A 26 -20.41 2.45 3.15
N SER A 27 -20.02 3.62 2.63
CA SER A 27 -20.98 4.59 2.15
C SER A 27 -21.75 4.06 0.92
N ARG A 28 -23.04 4.44 0.79
CA ARG A 28 -23.83 4.12 -0.41
C ARG A 28 -23.23 4.74 -1.69
N ARG A 29 -22.47 5.82 -1.55
CA ARG A 29 -21.78 6.48 -2.66
C ARG A 29 -20.61 5.66 -3.21
N ALA A 30 -20.04 4.74 -2.42
CA ALA A 30 -18.99 3.83 -2.85
C ALA A 30 -19.47 2.70 -3.78
N GLN A 31 -20.75 2.74 -4.21
CA GLN A 31 -21.37 1.74 -5.09
C GLN A 31 -21.76 2.36 -6.43
N GLY A 32 -22.11 1.53 -7.40
CA GLY A 32 -22.55 1.95 -8.73
C GLY A 32 -21.44 2.68 -9.51
N ARG A 33 -21.80 3.80 -10.15
CA ARG A 33 -20.85 4.56 -11.02
C ARG A 33 -19.63 5.12 -10.29
N TRP A 34 -19.74 5.38 -9.00
CA TRP A 34 -18.64 5.88 -8.18
C TRP A 34 -17.60 4.80 -7.89
N ALA A 35 -18.01 3.51 -7.90
CA ALA A 35 -17.08 2.40 -7.68
C ALA A 35 -15.92 2.39 -8.67
N VAL A 36 -16.17 2.71 -9.95
CA VAL A 36 -15.14 2.79 -11.00
C VAL A 36 -14.13 3.89 -10.68
N GLY A 37 -14.63 5.08 -10.31
CA GLY A 37 -13.77 6.22 -9.96
C GLY A 37 -12.92 5.96 -8.70
N LEU A 38 -13.53 5.37 -7.67
CA LEU A 38 -12.84 5.02 -6.43
C LEU A 38 -11.79 3.92 -6.65
N ASN A 39 -12.11 2.89 -7.45
CA ASN A 39 -11.13 1.87 -7.84
C ASN A 39 -9.95 2.47 -8.62
N ALA A 40 -10.25 3.37 -9.55
CA ALA A 40 -9.21 4.07 -10.30
C ALA A 40 -8.36 4.99 -9.39
N GLY A 41 -8.99 5.68 -8.44
CA GLY A 41 -8.29 6.45 -7.42
C GLY A 41 -7.35 5.58 -6.58
N ALA A 42 -7.80 4.38 -6.19
CA ALA A 42 -6.96 3.43 -5.48
C ALA A 42 -5.72 3.01 -6.30
N ILE A 43 -5.87 2.79 -7.61
CA ILE A 43 -4.72 2.51 -8.49
C ILE A 43 -3.76 3.71 -8.51
N GLY A 44 -4.29 4.94 -8.57
CA GLY A 44 -3.48 6.17 -8.55
C GLY A 44 -2.66 6.30 -7.26
N ILE A 45 -3.26 6.01 -6.11
CA ILE A 45 -2.56 5.97 -4.82
C ILE A 45 -1.42 4.94 -4.86
N LEU A 46 -1.68 3.71 -5.33
CA LEU A 46 -0.65 2.67 -5.42
C LEU A 46 0.50 3.03 -6.38
N VAL A 47 0.20 3.73 -7.49
CA VAL A 47 1.24 4.23 -8.40
C VAL A 47 2.10 5.30 -7.72
N PHE A 48 1.48 6.20 -6.94
CA PHE A 48 2.22 7.16 -6.13
C PHE A 48 3.13 6.45 -5.12
N LEU A 49 2.58 5.51 -4.32
CA LEU A 49 3.32 4.76 -3.32
C LEU A 49 4.54 4.02 -3.91
N LEU A 50 4.39 3.46 -5.10
CA LEU A 50 5.51 2.80 -5.79
C LEU A 50 6.65 3.78 -6.10
N ALA A 51 6.33 5.00 -6.51
CA ALA A 51 7.32 6.03 -6.78
C ALA A 51 7.95 6.58 -5.49
N ASP A 52 7.14 6.72 -4.45
CA ASP A 52 7.52 7.22 -3.14
C ASP A 52 8.53 6.28 -2.47
N ILE A 53 8.17 5.02 -2.29
CA ILE A 53 9.06 4.01 -1.70
C ILE A 53 10.36 3.87 -2.50
N PHE A 54 10.28 3.97 -3.85
CA PHE A 54 11.51 3.95 -4.66
C PHE A 54 12.40 5.17 -4.39
N SER A 55 11.80 6.34 -4.11
CA SER A 55 12.56 7.54 -3.75
C SER A 55 13.30 7.39 -2.41
N ASP A 56 12.73 6.64 -1.46
CA ASP A 56 13.33 6.40 -0.15
C ASP A 56 14.59 5.53 -0.25
N ILE A 57 14.57 4.49 -1.08
CA ILE A 57 15.74 3.62 -1.30
C ILE A 57 16.73 4.15 -2.34
N ALA A 58 16.38 5.18 -3.10
CA ALA A 58 17.27 5.71 -4.12
C ALA A 58 18.64 6.19 -3.58
N PRO A 59 18.76 6.83 -2.40
CA PRO A 59 20.07 7.17 -1.82
C PRO A 59 20.91 5.94 -1.45
N ILE A 60 20.28 4.82 -1.11
CA ILE A 60 20.96 3.56 -0.81
C ILE A 60 21.48 2.93 -2.11
N LEU A 61 20.63 2.88 -3.13
CA LEU A 61 20.98 2.30 -4.43
C LEU A 61 22.03 3.12 -5.18
N TYR A 62 22.02 4.45 -5.03
CA TYR A 62 22.86 5.40 -5.74
C TYR A 62 23.67 6.28 -4.77
N PRO A 63 24.54 5.73 -3.93
CA PRO A 63 25.25 6.48 -2.89
C PRO A 63 26.13 7.61 -3.44
N SER A 64 26.56 7.52 -4.71
CA SER A 64 27.28 8.60 -5.41
C SER A 64 26.36 9.54 -6.21
N GLY A 65 25.05 9.31 -6.21
CA GLY A 65 24.05 10.03 -6.98
C GLY A 65 23.93 9.62 -8.46
N TYR A 66 24.90 8.90 -9.02
CA TYR A 66 24.91 8.57 -10.45
C TYR A 66 25.17 7.09 -10.76
N VAL A 67 25.87 6.39 -9.89
CA VAL A 67 26.25 4.98 -10.12
C VAL A 67 25.62 4.14 -9.04
N ALA A 68 24.84 3.15 -9.47
CA ALA A 68 24.22 2.20 -8.55
C ALA A 68 25.28 1.31 -7.90
N ASP A 69 25.14 1.05 -6.59
CA ASP A 69 25.91 0.02 -5.93
C ASP A 69 25.50 -1.36 -6.45
N PRO A 70 26.45 -2.21 -6.90
CA PRO A 70 26.11 -3.51 -7.45
C PRO A 70 25.50 -4.47 -6.44
N GLY A 71 25.93 -4.44 -5.16
CA GLY A 71 25.43 -5.30 -4.10
C GLY A 71 23.99 -4.94 -3.72
N ASP A 72 23.74 -3.65 -3.52
CA ASP A 72 22.41 -3.14 -3.18
C ASP A 72 21.45 -3.27 -4.36
N SER A 73 21.92 -3.11 -5.60
CA SER A 73 21.13 -3.36 -6.81
C SER A 73 20.71 -4.83 -6.94
N ILE A 74 21.58 -5.77 -6.60
CA ILE A 74 21.24 -7.20 -6.57
C ILE A 74 20.21 -7.47 -5.45
N THR A 75 20.40 -6.91 -4.27
CA THR A 75 19.46 -7.02 -3.13
C THR A 75 18.09 -6.51 -3.52
N PHE A 76 18.03 -5.31 -4.10
CA PHE A 76 16.78 -4.74 -4.65
C PHE A 76 16.14 -5.68 -5.66
N GLY A 77 16.88 -6.13 -6.68
CA GLY A 77 16.36 -6.98 -7.75
C GLY A 77 15.82 -8.31 -7.23
N VAL A 78 16.52 -8.96 -6.31
CA VAL A 78 16.12 -10.24 -5.72
C VAL A 78 14.89 -10.07 -4.84
N ALA A 79 14.84 -9.07 -3.98
CA ALA A 79 13.69 -8.81 -3.11
C ALA A 79 12.45 -8.39 -3.92
N PHE A 80 12.60 -7.47 -4.87
CA PHE A 80 11.54 -7.06 -5.79
C PHE A 80 10.93 -8.26 -6.54
N LEU A 81 11.76 -9.03 -7.22
CA LEU A 81 11.32 -10.20 -7.99
C LEU A 81 10.74 -11.27 -7.06
N GLY A 82 11.33 -11.47 -5.89
CA GLY A 82 10.85 -12.41 -4.88
C GLY A 82 9.42 -12.12 -4.45
N ALA A 83 9.11 -10.87 -4.08
CA ALA A 83 7.76 -10.45 -3.70
C ALA A 83 6.79 -10.53 -4.86
N PHE A 84 7.16 -10.01 -6.04
CA PHE A 84 6.33 -10.04 -7.24
C PHE A 84 5.95 -11.48 -7.63
N LEU A 85 6.94 -12.37 -7.70
CA LEU A 85 6.72 -13.77 -8.08
C LEU A 85 5.99 -14.57 -6.98
N ALA A 86 6.24 -14.29 -5.71
CA ALA A 86 5.52 -14.91 -4.61
C ALA A 86 4.03 -14.57 -4.67
N LEU A 87 3.67 -13.30 -4.87
CA LEU A 87 2.28 -12.89 -5.00
C LEU A 87 1.64 -13.44 -6.29
N PHE A 88 2.38 -13.46 -7.40
CA PHE A 88 1.94 -14.12 -8.62
C PHE A 88 1.65 -15.60 -8.36
N ALA A 89 2.56 -16.34 -7.71
CA ALA A 89 2.36 -17.74 -7.37
C ALA A 89 1.14 -17.95 -6.46
N VAL A 90 1.01 -17.12 -5.41
CA VAL A 90 -0.17 -17.13 -4.52
C VAL A 90 -1.45 -16.89 -5.32
N ASP A 91 -1.44 -15.97 -6.28
CA ASP A 91 -2.62 -15.67 -7.11
C ASP A 91 -2.98 -16.82 -8.08
N GLN A 92 -2.03 -17.67 -8.46
CA GLN A 92 -2.26 -18.84 -9.29
C GLN A 92 -2.63 -20.12 -8.50
N LEU A 93 -2.47 -20.15 -7.17
CA LEU A 93 -2.78 -21.33 -6.38
C LEU A 93 -4.28 -21.70 -6.45
N PRO A 94 -4.63 -22.97 -6.78
CA PRO A 94 -6.02 -23.42 -6.78
C PRO A 94 -6.60 -23.39 -5.35
N ARG A 95 -7.84 -22.95 -5.20
CA ARG A 95 -8.57 -23.07 -3.93
C ARG A 95 -8.90 -24.54 -3.65
N ARG A 96 -8.71 -24.98 -2.41
CA ARG A 96 -9.27 -26.27 -1.96
C ARG A 96 -10.79 -26.24 -2.15
N GLY A 97 -11.32 -27.03 -3.07
CA GLY A 97 -12.76 -27.27 -3.24
C GLY A 97 -13.46 -26.52 -4.37
N GLY A 98 -12.77 -25.90 -5.32
CA GLY A 98 -13.44 -25.29 -6.48
C GLY A 98 -12.51 -24.53 -7.42
N VAL A 99 -13.04 -24.22 -8.61
CA VAL A 99 -12.35 -23.42 -9.61
C VAL A 99 -11.95 -22.08 -8.98
N SER A 100 -10.65 -21.81 -8.89
CA SER A 100 -10.17 -20.49 -8.47
C SER A 100 -10.52 -19.50 -9.58
N VAL A 101 -11.38 -18.53 -9.27
CA VAL A 101 -11.60 -17.40 -10.17
C VAL A 101 -10.46 -16.41 -9.87
N PRO A 102 -9.49 -16.23 -10.78
CA PRO A 102 -8.46 -15.21 -10.61
C PRO A 102 -9.14 -13.84 -10.46
N GLY A 103 -8.71 -13.05 -9.47
CA GLY A 103 -9.26 -11.72 -9.24
C GLY A 103 -10.53 -11.69 -8.36
N ALA A 104 -10.83 -12.78 -7.61
CA ALA A 104 -11.88 -12.71 -6.57
C ALA A 104 -11.59 -11.55 -5.60
N PRO A 105 -12.57 -10.67 -5.31
CA PRO A 105 -12.36 -9.43 -4.56
C PRO A 105 -11.60 -9.60 -3.25
N ARG A 106 -11.96 -10.62 -2.46
CA ARG A 106 -11.28 -10.91 -1.19
C ARG A 106 -9.81 -11.28 -1.35
N ARG A 107 -9.47 -12.02 -2.41
CA ARG A 107 -8.09 -12.42 -2.68
C ARG A 107 -7.25 -11.23 -3.12
N THR A 108 -7.77 -10.44 -4.05
CA THR A 108 -7.11 -9.22 -4.50
C THR A 108 -6.90 -8.25 -3.33
N ALA A 109 -7.92 -8.05 -2.49
CA ALA A 109 -7.81 -7.21 -1.30
C ALA A 109 -6.76 -7.73 -0.30
N LEU A 110 -6.64 -9.06 -0.11
CA LEU A 110 -5.61 -9.64 0.75
C LEU A 110 -4.19 -9.40 0.19
N ILE A 111 -4.01 -9.57 -1.11
CA ILE A 111 -2.73 -9.33 -1.77
C ILE A 111 -2.34 -7.85 -1.65
N ILE A 112 -3.29 -6.93 -1.84
CA ILE A 112 -3.09 -5.50 -1.63
C ILE A 112 -2.72 -5.22 -0.18
N ALA A 113 -3.46 -5.77 0.78
CA ALA A 113 -3.20 -5.57 2.21
C ALA A 113 -1.82 -6.09 2.63
N LEU A 114 -1.34 -7.20 2.05
CA LEU A 114 0.00 -7.71 2.28
C LEU A 114 1.08 -6.77 1.70
N GLY A 115 0.87 -6.24 0.48
CA GLY A 115 1.80 -5.28 -0.13
C GLY A 115 1.90 -4.00 0.69
N ILE A 116 0.76 -3.41 1.06
CA ILE A 116 0.70 -2.23 1.93
C ILE A 116 1.28 -2.53 3.32
N GLY A 117 1.04 -3.73 3.87
CA GLY A 117 1.61 -4.11 5.15
C GLY A 117 3.14 -4.19 5.13
N LEU A 118 3.76 -4.61 4.03
CA LEU A 118 5.22 -4.56 3.87
C LEU A 118 5.74 -3.12 3.87
N GLN A 119 5.08 -2.21 3.15
CA GLN A 119 5.42 -0.80 3.17
C GLN A 119 5.26 -0.22 4.59
N ASN A 120 4.12 -0.43 5.21
CA ASN A 120 3.84 0.06 6.55
C ASN A 120 4.79 -0.48 7.62
N LEU A 121 5.39 -1.65 7.40
CA LEU A 121 6.46 -2.16 8.23
C LEU A 121 7.70 -1.27 8.13
N THR A 122 8.06 -0.81 6.92
CA THR A 122 9.20 0.09 6.70
C THR A 122 8.94 1.48 7.25
N GLU A 123 7.75 2.04 7.05
CA GLU A 123 7.37 3.33 7.65
C GLU A 123 7.48 3.31 9.19
N GLY A 124 7.01 2.22 9.79
CA GLY A 124 7.18 1.99 11.22
C GLY A 124 8.66 1.96 11.62
N LEU A 125 9.48 1.23 10.85
CA LEU A 125 10.92 1.12 11.08
C LEU A 125 11.59 2.51 11.05
N VAL A 126 11.32 3.30 10.02
CA VAL A 126 11.83 4.68 9.88
C VAL A 126 11.39 5.55 11.08
N PHE A 127 10.11 5.45 11.49
CA PHE A 127 9.63 6.18 12.66
C PHE A 127 10.35 5.76 13.94
N GLY A 128 10.58 4.45 14.15
CA GLY A 128 11.29 3.91 15.30
C GLY A 128 12.73 4.40 15.40
N VAL A 129 13.45 4.43 14.26
CA VAL A 129 14.81 4.97 14.18
C VAL A 129 14.86 6.45 14.54
N ASN A 130 14.03 7.27 13.88
CA ASN A 130 13.97 8.72 14.16
C ASN A 130 13.59 9.03 15.60
N TRP A 131 12.77 8.16 16.24
CA TRP A 131 12.44 8.29 17.67
C TRP A 131 13.66 8.15 18.57
N VAL A 132 14.52 7.18 18.30
CA VAL A 132 15.75 6.94 19.08
C VAL A 132 16.79 8.02 18.83
N GLU A 133 16.90 8.51 17.61
CA GLU A 133 17.82 9.60 17.21
C GLU A 133 17.44 10.96 17.80
N GLY A 134 16.21 11.11 18.28
CA GLY A 134 15.78 12.26 19.10
C GLY A 134 15.54 13.57 18.36
N THR A 135 15.32 13.55 17.06
CA THR A 135 15.02 14.73 16.25
C THR A 135 13.53 15.09 16.30
N VAL A 136 13.09 15.76 17.37
CA VAL A 136 11.66 16.04 17.66
C VAL A 136 10.92 16.73 16.49
N GLY A 137 11.59 17.63 15.77
CA GLY A 137 10.96 18.31 14.61
C GLY A 137 10.65 17.34 13.45
N ILE A 138 11.58 16.44 13.16
CA ILE A 138 11.43 15.42 12.12
C ILE A 138 10.36 14.41 12.55
N LEU A 139 10.33 14.00 13.82
CA LEU A 139 9.34 13.05 14.34
C LEU A 139 7.89 13.51 14.11
N ALA A 140 7.60 14.80 14.30
CA ALA A 140 6.26 15.33 14.09
C ALA A 140 5.85 15.28 12.61
N VAL A 141 6.77 15.62 11.71
CA VAL A 141 6.54 15.57 10.26
C VAL A 141 6.33 14.13 9.79
N VAL A 142 7.24 13.23 10.18
CA VAL A 142 7.16 11.79 9.85
C VAL A 142 5.87 11.17 10.37
N PHE A 143 5.49 11.48 11.62
CA PHE A 143 4.23 10.99 12.19
C PHE A 143 3.02 11.44 11.40
N VAL A 144 2.91 12.74 11.09
CA VAL A 144 1.76 13.30 10.36
C VAL A 144 1.71 12.76 8.94
N GLY A 145 2.85 12.70 8.24
CA GLY A 145 2.97 12.15 6.90
C GLY A 145 2.45 10.71 6.84
N PHE A 146 3.05 9.82 7.61
CA PHE A 146 2.65 8.40 7.62
C PHE A 146 1.22 8.18 8.14
N PHE A 147 0.77 8.96 9.13
CA PHE A 147 -0.62 8.90 9.57
C PHE A 147 -1.61 9.19 8.44
N LEU A 148 -1.39 10.26 7.66
CA LEU A 148 -2.25 10.65 6.55
C LEU A 148 -2.13 9.67 5.38
N GLN A 149 -0.93 9.17 5.08
CA GLN A 149 -0.68 8.16 4.06
C GLN A 149 -1.46 6.89 4.35
N ASN A 150 -1.37 6.35 5.56
CA ASN A 150 -2.12 5.17 6.01
C ASN A 150 -3.64 5.35 5.87
N VAL A 151 -4.19 6.55 6.13
CA VAL A 151 -5.62 6.83 5.88
C VAL A 151 -5.98 6.58 4.42
N THR A 152 -5.11 6.98 3.48
CA THR A 152 -5.38 6.80 2.04
C THR A 152 -5.24 5.34 1.59
N GLU A 153 -4.41 4.55 2.23
CA GLU A 153 -4.12 3.15 1.91
C GLU A 153 -5.28 2.19 2.17
N GLY A 154 -6.19 2.56 3.04
CA GLY A 154 -7.42 1.80 3.24
C GLY A 154 -8.30 1.71 1.99
N PHE A 155 -8.23 2.68 1.08
CA PHE A 155 -8.98 2.65 -0.17
C PHE A 155 -8.52 1.55 -1.14
N PRO A 156 -7.24 1.40 -1.47
CA PRO A 156 -6.75 0.28 -2.27
C PRO A 156 -7.17 -1.10 -1.72
N ILE A 157 -7.08 -1.32 -0.41
CA ILE A 157 -7.47 -2.59 0.22
C ILE A 157 -8.97 -2.86 0.00
N ALA A 158 -9.80 -1.84 0.12
CA ALA A 158 -11.25 -1.96 -0.02
C ALA A 158 -11.74 -1.94 -1.47
N ALA A 159 -10.95 -1.38 -2.38
CA ALA A 159 -11.31 -1.14 -3.78
C ALA A 159 -11.81 -2.40 -4.53
N PRO A 160 -11.23 -3.60 -4.36
CA PRO A 160 -11.71 -4.80 -5.04
C PRO A 160 -13.16 -5.17 -4.73
N PHE A 161 -13.71 -4.74 -3.59
CA PHE A 161 -15.10 -5.01 -3.22
C PHE A 161 -16.09 -3.99 -3.80
N LEU A 162 -15.61 -2.88 -4.36
CA LEU A 162 -16.48 -1.83 -4.88
C LEU A 162 -17.19 -2.30 -6.15
N GLY A 163 -18.52 -2.15 -6.19
CA GLY A 163 -19.33 -2.56 -7.34
C GLY A 163 -19.46 -4.07 -7.53
N THR A 164 -19.16 -4.89 -6.52
CA THR A 164 -19.38 -6.34 -6.54
C THR A 164 -20.53 -6.73 -5.62
N ASP A 165 -21.15 -7.90 -5.90
CA ASP A 165 -22.20 -8.48 -5.05
C ASP A 165 -21.61 -9.20 -3.82
N GLU A 166 -20.29 -9.33 -3.72
CA GLU A 166 -19.64 -9.97 -2.58
C GLU A 166 -19.85 -9.13 -1.33
N ARG A 167 -20.48 -9.74 -0.31
CA ARG A 167 -20.77 -9.05 0.95
C ARG A 167 -19.50 -8.67 1.68
N ARG A 168 -19.35 -7.39 1.90
CA ARG A 168 -18.26 -6.80 2.72
C ARG A 168 -18.60 -6.97 4.20
N GLY A 169 -18.34 -8.15 4.75
CA GLY A 169 -18.49 -8.36 6.19
C GLY A 169 -17.51 -7.47 6.97
N ILE A 170 -17.98 -6.81 8.03
CA ILE A 170 -17.13 -6.00 8.91
C ILE A 170 -15.91 -6.80 9.39
N PRO A 171 -16.02 -8.06 9.84
CA PRO A 171 -14.85 -8.84 10.25
C PRO A 171 -13.80 -9.03 9.14
N THR A 172 -14.24 -9.22 7.90
CA THR A 172 -13.34 -9.34 6.74
C THR A 172 -12.57 -8.06 6.50
N MET A 173 -13.24 -6.90 6.52
CA MET A 173 -12.59 -5.61 6.32
C MET A 173 -11.64 -5.29 7.47
N VAL A 174 -12.06 -5.53 8.71
CA VAL A 174 -11.21 -5.35 9.89
C VAL A 174 -9.94 -6.22 9.77
N SER A 175 -10.07 -7.50 9.43
CA SER A 175 -8.89 -8.37 9.29
C SER A 175 -7.95 -7.91 8.18
N LEU A 176 -8.47 -7.46 7.03
CA LEU A 176 -7.65 -6.95 5.94
C LEU A 176 -6.92 -5.65 6.32
N PHE A 177 -7.60 -4.75 7.01
CA PHE A 177 -7.01 -3.50 7.49
C PHE A 177 -5.97 -3.74 8.59
N LEU A 178 -6.16 -4.74 9.45
CA LEU A 178 -5.14 -5.16 10.40
C LEU A 178 -3.90 -5.74 9.71
N VAL A 179 -4.09 -6.52 8.64
CA VAL A 179 -2.95 -7.00 7.82
C VAL A 179 -2.17 -5.85 7.20
N GLY A 180 -2.86 -4.77 6.76
CA GLY A 180 -2.20 -3.58 6.23
C GLY A 180 -1.54 -2.72 7.32
N GLY A 181 -2.23 -2.46 8.43
CA GLY A 181 -1.80 -1.44 9.41
C GLY A 181 -0.97 -1.96 10.58
N LEU A 182 -1.18 -3.20 11.06
CA LEU A 182 -0.40 -3.73 12.19
C LEU A 182 1.12 -3.81 11.94
N PRO A 183 1.60 -4.09 10.71
CA PRO A 183 3.02 -4.12 10.44
C PRO A 183 3.76 -2.82 10.80
N THR A 184 3.10 -1.65 10.78
CA THR A 184 3.68 -0.40 11.27
C THR A 184 4.18 -0.52 12.72
N ILE A 185 3.41 -1.19 13.59
CA ILE A 185 3.79 -1.37 15.01
C ILE A 185 5.01 -2.29 15.12
N VAL A 186 5.03 -3.35 14.30
CA VAL A 186 6.17 -4.30 14.26
C VAL A 186 7.42 -3.60 13.73
N GLY A 187 7.30 -2.86 12.64
CA GLY A 187 8.38 -2.06 12.07
C GLY A 187 8.90 -1.03 13.07
N GLY A 188 8.00 -0.31 13.76
CA GLY A 188 8.37 0.63 14.80
C GLY A 188 9.19 -0.01 15.90
N ALA A 189 8.77 -1.17 16.40
CA ALA A 189 9.54 -1.90 17.42
C ALA A 189 10.91 -2.34 16.88
N LEU A 190 10.99 -2.83 15.64
CA LEU A 190 12.26 -3.18 15.00
C LEU A 190 13.18 -1.97 14.87
N GLY A 191 12.68 -0.82 14.38
CA GLY A 191 13.46 0.41 14.24
C GLY A 191 13.91 1.00 15.57
N TYR A 192 13.09 0.85 16.63
CA TYR A 192 13.44 1.27 17.99
C TYR A 192 14.59 0.46 18.59
N PHE A 193 14.63 -0.86 18.38
CA PHE A 193 15.63 -1.75 18.96
C PHE A 193 16.78 -2.10 18.02
N TRP A 194 16.52 -2.06 16.69
CA TRP A 194 17.46 -2.45 15.65
C TRP A 194 17.35 -1.55 14.46
N HIS A 195 18.39 -0.79 14.17
CA HIS A 195 18.49 -0.02 12.92
C HIS A 195 19.45 -0.73 11.96
N SER A 196 19.00 -0.89 10.71
CA SER A 196 19.85 -1.36 9.62
C SER A 196 19.32 -0.85 8.28
N VAL A 197 20.15 -0.11 7.56
CA VAL A 197 19.89 0.35 6.18
C VAL A 197 19.57 -0.83 5.24
N GLN A 198 20.17 -1.99 5.50
CA GLN A 198 19.88 -3.20 4.70
C GLN A 198 18.47 -3.74 4.94
N PHE A 199 17.91 -3.58 6.13
CA PHE A 199 16.51 -3.95 6.37
C PHE A 199 15.55 -3.03 5.62
N GLU A 200 15.81 -1.72 5.65
CA GLU A 200 15.06 -0.73 4.87
C GLU A 200 15.07 -1.10 3.38
N LEU A 201 16.25 -1.27 2.79
CA LEU A 201 16.40 -1.68 1.38
C LEU A 201 15.61 -2.96 1.06
N ILE A 202 15.71 -3.99 1.90
CA ILE A 202 15.03 -5.28 1.65
C ILE A 202 13.50 -5.12 1.74
N PHE A 203 12.98 -4.51 2.79
CA PHE A 203 11.53 -4.41 3.00
C PHE A 203 10.88 -3.48 1.98
N ASP A 204 11.49 -2.37 1.62
CA ASP A 204 10.99 -1.48 0.58
C ASP A 204 11.04 -2.12 -0.79
N SER A 205 12.12 -2.86 -1.09
CA SER A 205 12.19 -3.62 -2.35
C SER A 205 11.09 -4.69 -2.44
N LEU A 206 10.79 -5.38 -1.34
CA LEU A 206 9.66 -6.32 -1.25
C LEU A 206 8.32 -5.60 -1.44
N ALA A 207 8.14 -4.43 -0.82
CA ALA A 207 6.92 -3.62 -0.93
C ALA A 207 6.70 -3.13 -2.37
N ILE A 208 7.75 -2.59 -3.02
CA ILE A 208 7.71 -2.17 -4.43
C ILE A 208 7.31 -3.35 -5.33
N GLY A 209 7.91 -4.53 -5.14
CA GLY A 209 7.59 -5.74 -5.89
C GLY A 209 6.14 -6.19 -5.71
N ALA A 210 5.64 -6.14 -4.47
CA ALA A 210 4.26 -6.48 -4.13
C ALA A 210 3.25 -5.51 -4.75
N ILE A 211 3.48 -4.20 -4.62
CA ILE A 211 2.60 -3.15 -5.17
C ILE A 211 2.60 -3.21 -6.71
N ALA A 212 3.77 -3.39 -7.33
CA ALA A 212 3.88 -3.54 -8.78
C ALA A 212 3.04 -4.71 -9.30
N TYR A 213 3.04 -5.85 -8.59
CA TYR A 213 2.18 -6.98 -8.92
C TYR A 213 0.69 -6.62 -8.82
N VAL A 214 0.28 -5.98 -7.72
CA VAL A 214 -1.12 -5.68 -7.43
C VAL A 214 -1.75 -4.72 -8.44
N ILE A 215 -1.01 -3.74 -8.90
CA ILE A 215 -1.48 -2.76 -9.90
C ILE A 215 -1.97 -3.48 -11.18
N LEU A 216 -1.31 -4.56 -11.62
CA LEU A 216 -1.62 -5.24 -12.88
C LEU A 216 -3.05 -5.82 -12.93
N PRO A 217 -3.52 -6.66 -11.97
CA PRO A 217 -4.89 -7.16 -11.97
C PRO A 217 -5.92 -6.05 -11.73
N MET A 218 -5.59 -5.00 -10.97
CA MET A 218 -6.48 -3.86 -10.79
C MET A 218 -6.69 -3.08 -12.08
N LEU A 219 -5.62 -2.79 -12.84
CA LEU A 219 -5.70 -2.16 -14.17
C LEU A 219 -6.51 -3.02 -15.14
N ARG A 220 -6.26 -4.34 -15.15
CA ARG A 220 -7.01 -5.27 -15.99
C ARG A 220 -8.52 -5.22 -15.70
N THR A 221 -8.89 -5.09 -14.44
CA THR A 221 -10.29 -4.93 -14.02
C THR A 221 -10.84 -3.55 -14.38
N ALA A 222 -10.06 -2.49 -14.18
CA ALA A 222 -10.44 -1.12 -14.49
C ALA A 222 -10.74 -0.91 -15.98
N PHE A 223 -9.98 -1.50 -16.88
CA PHE A 223 -10.12 -1.38 -18.33
C PHE A 223 -10.87 -2.54 -19.00
N ARG A 224 -11.60 -3.37 -18.24
CA ARG A 224 -12.38 -4.47 -18.82
C ARG A 224 -13.41 -3.95 -19.82
N PRO A 225 -13.45 -4.46 -21.08
CA PRO A 225 -14.38 -3.98 -22.09
C PRO A 225 -15.85 -4.08 -21.63
N LEU A 226 -16.67 -3.11 -21.99
CA LEU A 226 -18.11 -3.09 -21.78
C LEU A 226 -18.83 -3.42 -23.09
N GLU A 227 -20.14 -3.69 -23.00
CA GLU A 227 -20.97 -4.14 -24.12
C GLU A 227 -20.92 -3.20 -25.34
N THR A 228 -20.78 -1.89 -25.13
CA THR A 228 -20.68 -0.91 -26.20
C THR A 228 -19.39 -0.10 -26.12
N ARG A 229 -18.91 0.33 -27.31
CA ARG A 229 -17.71 1.18 -27.41
C ARG A 229 -17.89 2.52 -26.68
N GLU A 230 -19.10 3.09 -26.73
CA GLU A 230 -19.37 4.36 -26.06
C GLU A 230 -19.29 4.24 -24.54
N LEU A 231 -19.85 3.17 -23.96
CA LEU A 231 -19.75 2.90 -22.52
C LEU A 231 -18.30 2.66 -22.10
N SER A 232 -17.52 1.95 -22.90
CA SER A 232 -16.09 1.73 -22.66
C SER A 232 -15.33 3.06 -22.65
N LEU A 233 -15.52 3.94 -23.63
CA LEU A 233 -14.87 5.25 -23.67
C LEU A 233 -15.25 6.16 -22.51
N ARG A 234 -16.50 6.13 -22.06
CA ARG A 234 -16.93 6.88 -20.86
C ARG A 234 -16.23 6.37 -19.60
N ARG A 235 -16.14 5.05 -19.47
CA ARG A 235 -15.44 4.40 -18.35
C ARG A 235 -13.96 4.72 -18.36
N ASP A 236 -13.30 4.64 -19.51
CA ASP A 236 -11.88 4.92 -19.65
C ASP A 236 -11.53 6.35 -19.19
N ARG A 237 -12.37 7.33 -19.53
CA ARG A 237 -12.20 8.71 -19.03
C ARG A 237 -12.28 8.78 -17.51
N ILE A 238 -13.22 8.06 -16.89
CA ILE A 238 -13.33 8.01 -15.41
C ILE A 238 -12.10 7.34 -14.82
N VAL A 239 -11.58 6.29 -15.47
CA VAL A 239 -10.38 5.58 -15.00
C VAL A 239 -9.15 6.48 -15.07
N TYR A 240 -8.88 7.13 -16.22
CA TYR A 240 -7.74 8.03 -16.35
C TYR A 240 -7.80 9.18 -15.35
N PHE A 241 -8.97 9.82 -15.23
CA PHE A 241 -9.14 10.91 -14.26
C PHE A 241 -9.04 10.42 -12.82
N GLY A 242 -9.61 9.27 -12.50
CA GLY A 242 -9.54 8.66 -11.17
C GLY A 242 -8.10 8.33 -10.76
N VAL A 243 -7.31 7.74 -11.67
CA VAL A 243 -5.87 7.46 -11.43
C VAL A 243 -5.11 8.75 -11.16
N LEU A 244 -5.34 9.79 -11.98
CA LEU A 244 -4.69 11.09 -11.77
C LEU A 244 -5.04 11.69 -10.40
N VAL A 245 -6.33 11.70 -10.05
CA VAL A 245 -6.79 12.22 -8.75
C VAL A 245 -6.21 11.40 -7.60
N GLY A 246 -6.21 10.06 -7.71
CA GLY A 246 -5.64 9.19 -6.70
C GLY A 246 -4.14 9.42 -6.48
N PHE A 247 -3.38 9.58 -7.57
CA PHE A 247 -1.96 9.94 -7.50
C PHE A 247 -1.75 11.26 -6.76
N LEU A 248 -2.53 12.30 -7.12
CA LEU A 248 -2.44 13.60 -6.47
C LEU A 248 -2.86 13.56 -4.99
N VAL A 249 -3.81 12.71 -4.63
CA VAL A 249 -4.21 12.51 -3.22
C VAL A 249 -3.08 11.84 -2.44
N GLY A 250 -2.45 10.79 -2.98
CA GLY A 250 -1.28 10.17 -2.37
C GLY A 250 -0.14 11.17 -2.19
N PHE A 251 0.19 11.91 -3.27
CA PHE A 251 1.21 12.96 -3.23
C PHE A 251 0.92 14.03 -2.18
N ALA A 252 -0.33 14.52 -2.10
CA ALA A 252 -0.71 15.54 -1.12
C ALA A 252 -0.67 15.02 0.33
N ALA A 253 -0.97 13.74 0.55
CA ALA A 253 -0.88 13.14 1.88
C ALA A 253 0.57 13.01 2.36
N ASN A 254 1.52 12.79 1.44
CA ASN A 254 2.95 12.67 1.74
C ASN A 254 3.69 14.03 1.74
N ALA A 255 3.13 15.07 1.12
CA ALA A 255 3.78 16.40 1.01
C ALA A 255 3.62 17.29 2.26
N ILE A 256 2.93 16.81 3.32
CA ILE A 256 2.70 17.52 4.58
C ILE A 256 3.71 17.11 5.63
#